data_0c4dd8ac1af8ea9785bc20a3d39a5536
#
_entry.id   0c4dd8ac1af8ea9785bc20a3d39a5536
#
_cell.length_a   1.000
_cell.length_b   1.000
_cell.length_c   1.000
_cell.angle_alpha   90.00
_cell.angle_beta   90.00
_cell.angle_gamma   90.00
#
_symmetry.space_group_name_H-M   'P 1'
#
loop_
_entity.id
_entity.type
_entity.pdbx_description
1 polymer ?
#
loop_
_entity_poly.entity_id
_entity_poly.type
_entity_poly.pdbx_seq_one_letter_code
_entity_poly.pdbx_strand_id
1 'polypeptide(L)'
;KRMALWLILRFGHRASSVFRVFIVLNLVLSAFVSATTAKAAILLPLFMVIAAIYGARPGGPRTNFGRSIVLQNLLCINLGAGAFMTGSGANLLAAAIISGAIGGTIFFGDWMLAMFPVMAGLMLVGYLLAMKVFFPLAPEERLPQIPGGMARLQAEYTALGRLTPKEIRAALIFVVILALWATDRVHGVSPTAVAFVGAIVALLPRWGIVEWNEVDIPWHLMLFSAGAYALGAGFDATDLPSIAVNAGFDHLGIGNQTPFWVLYLLLTAVMLFSALVFE
;
A
#
# COMPACT_ATOMS: atom_id res chain seq x y z
N LYS A 1 -13.69 -0.69 8.39
CA LYS A 1 -14.68 -1.77 8.36
C LYS A 1 -15.92 -1.37 7.55
N ARG A 2 -16.62 -0.23 7.87
CA ARG A 2 -17.87 0.21 7.22
C ARG A 2 -17.75 0.36 5.69
N MET A 3 -16.75 1.09 5.20
CA MET A 3 -16.49 1.29 3.77
C MET A 3 -16.28 -0.06 3.04
N ALA A 4 -15.52 -0.94 3.63
CA ALA A 4 -15.24 -2.24 3.06
C ALA A 4 -16.50 -3.12 2.97
N LEU A 5 -17.30 -3.19 4.05
CA LEU A 5 -18.58 -3.90 4.04
C LEU A 5 -19.55 -3.30 3.00
N TRP A 6 -19.66 -1.98 2.93
CA TRP A 6 -20.51 -1.30 1.95
C TRP A 6 -20.12 -1.64 0.51
N LEU A 7 -18.82 -1.57 0.18
CA LEU A 7 -18.33 -1.92 -1.15
C LEU A 7 -18.63 -3.37 -1.52
N ILE A 8 -18.45 -4.30 -0.58
CA ILE A 8 -18.71 -5.71 -0.82
C ILE A 8 -20.19 -5.98 -0.97
N LEU A 9 -21.03 -5.41 -0.12
CA LEU A 9 -22.50 -5.57 -0.23
C LEU A 9 -23.02 -4.99 -1.56
N ARG A 10 -22.44 -3.89 -2.02
CA ARG A 10 -22.87 -3.25 -3.26
C ARG A 10 -22.39 -3.97 -4.52
N PHE A 11 -21.18 -4.52 -4.51
CA PHE A 11 -20.51 -5.04 -5.69
C PHE A 11 -20.05 -6.50 -5.56
N GLY A 12 -20.13 -7.12 -4.40
CA GLY A 12 -19.57 -8.43 -4.09
C GLY A 12 -20.43 -9.64 -4.48
N HIS A 13 -21.39 -9.47 -5.39
CA HIS A 13 -22.30 -10.55 -5.79
C HIS A 13 -21.70 -11.55 -6.80
N ARG A 14 -20.54 -11.23 -7.37
CA ARG A 14 -19.79 -12.09 -8.29
C ARG A 14 -18.32 -12.09 -7.92
N ALA A 15 -17.65 -13.21 -8.05
CA ALA A 15 -16.23 -13.34 -7.75
C ALA A 15 -15.37 -12.24 -8.42
N SER A 16 -15.58 -12.00 -9.72
CA SER A 16 -14.85 -10.94 -10.44
C SER A 16 -15.05 -9.53 -9.87
N SER A 17 -16.22 -9.26 -9.33
CA SER A 17 -16.49 -7.97 -8.66
C SER A 17 -15.85 -7.89 -7.28
N VAL A 18 -15.82 -9.00 -6.54
CA VAL A 18 -15.11 -9.10 -5.25
C VAL A 18 -13.63 -8.75 -5.45
N PHE A 19 -12.97 -9.33 -6.42
CA PHE A 19 -11.56 -9.06 -6.73
C PHE A 19 -11.32 -7.58 -7.07
N ARG A 20 -12.19 -6.97 -7.88
CA ARG A 20 -12.09 -5.53 -8.20
C ARG A 20 -12.30 -4.66 -6.98
N VAL A 21 -13.24 -5.01 -6.11
CA VAL A 21 -13.48 -4.31 -4.83
C VAL A 21 -12.22 -4.36 -3.95
N PHE A 22 -11.53 -5.51 -3.88
CA PHE A 22 -10.29 -5.61 -3.12
C PHE A 22 -9.15 -4.80 -3.71
N ILE A 23 -9.05 -4.66 -5.04
CA ILE A 23 -8.10 -3.74 -5.67
C ILE A 23 -8.38 -2.30 -5.20
N VAL A 24 -9.63 -1.86 -5.31
CA VAL A 24 -10.03 -0.50 -4.89
C VAL A 24 -9.78 -0.29 -3.40
N LEU A 25 -10.15 -1.26 -2.55
CA LEU A 25 -9.91 -1.18 -1.11
C LEU A 25 -8.42 -1.08 -0.77
N ASN A 26 -7.58 -1.88 -1.43
CA ASN A 26 -6.14 -1.81 -1.21
C ASN A 26 -5.56 -0.48 -1.66
N LEU A 27 -5.98 0.06 -2.82
CA LEU A 27 -5.55 1.37 -3.29
C LEU A 27 -5.95 2.47 -2.30
N VAL A 28 -7.22 2.49 -1.88
CA VAL A 28 -7.70 3.48 -0.90
C VAL A 28 -6.95 3.36 0.42
N LEU A 29 -6.79 2.16 0.96
CA LEU A 29 -6.05 1.97 2.21
C LEU A 29 -4.59 2.36 2.08
N SER A 30 -3.97 2.16 0.91
CA SER A 30 -2.57 2.49 0.68
C SER A 30 -2.29 3.99 0.65
N ALA A 31 -3.30 4.81 0.36
CA ALA A 31 -3.17 6.26 0.49
C ALA A 31 -3.06 6.73 1.96
N PHE A 32 -3.57 5.94 2.92
CA PHE A 32 -3.69 6.34 4.33
C PHE A 32 -2.86 5.49 5.30
N VAL A 33 -2.59 4.24 4.94
CA VAL A 33 -1.92 3.28 5.82
C VAL A 33 -0.58 2.92 5.21
N SER A 34 0.50 3.41 5.81
CA SER A 34 1.86 3.17 5.33
C SER A 34 2.37 1.75 5.61
N ALA A 35 1.90 1.11 6.68
CA ALA A 35 2.33 -0.22 7.04
C ALA A 35 1.56 -1.30 6.26
N THR A 36 2.26 -2.12 5.48
CA THR A 36 1.69 -3.25 4.73
C THR A 36 1.06 -4.29 5.65
N THR A 37 1.70 -4.57 6.79
CA THR A 37 1.18 -5.46 7.85
C THR A 37 -0.14 -4.96 8.44
N ALA A 38 -0.27 -3.67 8.69
CA ALA A 38 -1.51 -3.08 9.19
C ALA A 38 -2.64 -3.19 8.15
N LYS A 39 -2.35 -2.95 6.86
CA LYS A 39 -3.32 -3.17 5.76
C LYS A 39 -3.77 -4.63 5.72
N ALA A 40 -2.83 -5.57 5.82
CA ALA A 40 -3.14 -6.99 5.87
C ALA A 40 -4.04 -7.33 7.05
N ALA A 41 -3.72 -6.86 8.26
CA ALA A 41 -4.51 -7.10 9.47
C ALA A 41 -5.94 -6.52 9.37
N ILE A 42 -6.12 -5.35 8.76
CA ILE A 42 -7.44 -4.74 8.54
C ILE A 42 -8.28 -5.55 7.55
N LEU A 43 -7.66 -6.04 6.47
CA LEU A 43 -8.37 -6.73 5.38
C LEU A 43 -8.55 -8.22 5.63
N LEU A 44 -7.66 -8.86 6.39
CA LEU A 44 -7.66 -10.31 6.61
C LEU A 44 -9.00 -10.85 7.12
N PRO A 45 -9.61 -10.31 8.20
CA PRO A 45 -10.89 -10.81 8.68
C PRO A 45 -11.99 -10.74 7.62
N LEU A 46 -11.94 -9.69 6.81
CA LEU A 46 -12.95 -9.43 5.80
C LEU A 46 -12.84 -10.42 4.63
N PHE A 47 -11.65 -10.61 4.09
CA PHE A 47 -11.49 -11.54 2.97
C PHE A 47 -11.64 -13.00 3.40
N MET A 48 -11.31 -13.36 4.65
CA MET A 48 -11.58 -14.70 5.18
C MET A 48 -13.09 -15.02 5.22
N VAL A 49 -13.92 -14.07 5.65
CA VAL A 49 -15.37 -14.21 5.63
C VAL A 49 -15.88 -14.35 4.18
N ILE A 50 -15.37 -13.54 3.27
CA ILE A 50 -15.77 -13.60 1.87
C ILE A 50 -15.28 -14.90 1.22
N ALA A 51 -14.05 -15.31 1.46
CA ALA A 51 -13.54 -16.58 0.98
C ALA A 51 -14.43 -17.74 1.43
N ALA A 52 -14.86 -17.73 2.70
CA ALA A 52 -15.78 -18.73 3.22
C ALA A 52 -17.12 -18.70 2.49
N ILE A 53 -17.68 -17.51 2.20
CA ILE A 53 -18.96 -17.37 1.44
C ILE A 53 -18.84 -17.97 0.04
N TYR A 54 -17.66 -17.91 -0.57
CA TYR A 54 -17.35 -18.51 -1.88
C TYR A 54 -16.80 -19.94 -1.78
N GLY A 55 -17.00 -20.61 -0.63
CA GLY A 55 -16.66 -22.03 -0.45
C GLY A 55 -15.19 -22.30 -0.07
N ALA A 56 -14.34 -21.27 0.01
CA ALA A 56 -12.96 -21.42 0.42
C ALA A 56 -12.82 -21.31 1.95
N ARG A 57 -12.46 -22.40 2.62
CA ARG A 57 -12.30 -22.45 4.09
C ARG A 57 -10.92 -22.99 4.47
N PRO A 58 -10.31 -22.50 5.56
CA PRO A 58 -9.11 -23.12 6.11
C PRO A 58 -9.35 -24.60 6.43
N GLY A 59 -8.45 -25.49 5.99
CA GLY A 59 -8.59 -26.93 6.16
C GLY A 59 -9.59 -27.61 5.25
N GLY A 60 -10.34 -26.88 4.43
CA GLY A 60 -11.26 -27.40 3.43
C GLY A 60 -10.60 -27.72 2.08
N PRO A 61 -11.39 -28.16 1.09
CA PRO A 61 -10.89 -28.42 -0.26
C PRO A 61 -10.29 -27.15 -0.85
N ARG A 62 -9.20 -27.33 -1.60
CA ARG A 62 -8.50 -26.21 -2.26
C ARG A 62 -9.34 -25.68 -3.42
N THR A 63 -9.81 -24.46 -3.32
CA THR A 63 -10.56 -23.77 -4.38
C THR A 63 -9.67 -22.79 -5.14
N ASN A 64 -9.96 -22.57 -6.42
CA ASN A 64 -9.25 -21.57 -7.21
C ASN A 64 -9.60 -20.14 -6.77
N PHE A 65 -10.83 -19.93 -6.31
CA PHE A 65 -11.22 -18.66 -5.69
C PHE A 65 -10.38 -18.34 -4.47
N GLY A 66 -10.20 -19.31 -3.55
CA GLY A 66 -9.40 -19.12 -2.34
C GLY A 66 -7.94 -18.81 -2.64
N ARG A 67 -7.32 -19.53 -3.59
CA ARG A 67 -5.95 -19.26 -4.02
C ARG A 67 -5.81 -17.87 -4.63
N SER A 68 -6.71 -17.53 -5.56
CA SER A 68 -6.69 -16.25 -6.25
C SER A 68 -6.86 -15.07 -5.30
N ILE A 69 -7.79 -15.14 -4.33
CA ILE A 69 -8.07 -14.02 -3.43
C ILE A 69 -6.89 -13.75 -2.49
N VAL A 70 -6.21 -14.81 -2.00
CA VAL A 70 -5.03 -14.67 -1.14
C VAL A 70 -3.88 -14.04 -1.90
N LEU A 71 -3.53 -14.61 -3.07
CA LEU A 71 -2.43 -14.10 -3.89
C LEU A 71 -2.68 -12.68 -4.39
N GLN A 72 -3.89 -12.39 -4.82
CA GLN A 72 -4.25 -11.04 -5.24
C GLN A 72 -4.17 -10.04 -4.09
N ASN A 73 -4.65 -10.41 -2.90
CA ASN A 73 -4.57 -9.50 -1.76
C ASN A 73 -3.12 -9.21 -1.36
N LEU A 74 -2.27 -10.23 -1.33
CA LEU A 74 -0.83 -10.09 -1.10
C LEU A 74 -0.20 -9.15 -2.12
N LEU A 75 -0.46 -9.38 -3.41
CA LEU A 75 0.04 -8.55 -4.50
C LEU A 75 -0.46 -7.10 -4.38
N CYS A 76 -1.76 -6.91 -4.14
CA CYS A 76 -2.36 -5.58 -4.04
C CYS A 76 -1.89 -4.79 -2.82
N ILE A 77 -1.63 -5.44 -1.68
CA ILE A 77 -1.07 -4.77 -0.49
C ILE A 77 0.32 -4.20 -0.80
N ASN A 78 1.17 -4.97 -1.46
CA ASN A 78 2.53 -4.56 -1.79
C ASN A 78 2.57 -3.51 -2.91
N LEU A 79 1.89 -3.76 -4.04
CA LEU A 79 1.82 -2.80 -5.15
C LEU A 79 1.13 -1.50 -4.75
N GLY A 80 0.05 -1.58 -3.96
CA GLY A 80 -0.64 -0.41 -3.44
C GLY A 80 0.27 0.46 -2.57
N ALA A 81 1.17 -0.14 -1.82
CA ALA A 81 2.15 0.59 -1.04
C ALA A 81 3.04 1.49 -1.92
N GLY A 82 3.43 1.05 -3.12
CA GLY A 82 4.22 1.85 -4.06
C GLY A 82 3.43 2.96 -4.75
N ALA A 83 2.10 2.84 -4.86
CA ALA A 83 1.26 3.76 -5.63
C ALA A 83 1.24 5.20 -5.06
N PHE A 84 1.38 5.34 -3.75
CA PHE A 84 1.34 6.64 -3.06
C PHE A 84 2.63 6.86 -2.28
N MET A 85 3.11 8.10 -2.23
CA MET A 85 4.28 8.45 -1.45
C MET A 85 4.13 8.06 0.03
N THR A 86 2.94 8.20 0.58
CA THR A 86 2.58 7.83 1.95
C THR A 86 2.26 6.36 2.16
N GLY A 87 2.20 5.58 1.09
CA GLY A 87 1.86 4.16 1.14
C GLY A 87 2.93 3.27 1.79
N SER A 88 4.16 3.78 1.94
CA SER A 88 5.27 3.13 2.67
C SER A 88 6.25 4.18 3.18
N GLY A 89 6.87 3.94 4.34
CA GLY A 89 7.97 4.76 4.83
C GLY A 89 9.18 4.79 3.88
N ALA A 90 9.44 3.67 3.19
CA ALA A 90 10.50 3.58 2.19
C ALA A 90 10.29 4.54 1.00
N ASN A 91 9.05 4.83 0.62
CA ASN A 91 8.76 5.78 -0.47
C ASN A 91 9.13 7.22 -0.07
N LEU A 92 8.85 7.59 1.19
CA LEU A 92 9.23 8.90 1.72
C LEU A 92 10.76 9.06 1.75
N LEU A 93 11.47 8.00 2.13
CA LEU A 93 12.92 7.96 2.10
C LEU A 93 13.44 8.10 0.67
N ALA A 94 12.91 7.30 -0.27
CA ALA A 94 13.28 7.38 -1.67
C ALA A 94 13.04 8.79 -2.25
N ALA A 95 11.88 9.39 -1.97
CA ALA A 95 11.58 10.75 -2.39
C ALA A 95 12.57 11.78 -1.82
N ALA A 96 12.99 11.62 -0.55
CA ALA A 96 13.98 12.50 0.07
C ALA A 96 15.36 12.35 -0.58
N ILE A 97 15.83 11.12 -0.82
CA ILE A 97 17.11 10.83 -1.49
C ILE A 97 17.12 11.41 -2.91
N ILE A 98 16.06 11.15 -3.69
CA ILE A 98 15.96 11.65 -5.06
C ILE A 98 15.91 13.17 -5.06
N SER A 99 15.15 13.81 -4.15
CA SER A 99 15.08 15.26 -4.01
C SER A 99 16.45 15.86 -3.74
N GLY A 100 17.26 15.25 -2.88
CA GLY A 100 18.63 15.64 -2.62
C GLY A 100 19.52 15.52 -3.85
N ALA A 101 19.40 14.43 -4.59
CA ALA A 101 20.23 14.18 -5.79
C ALA A 101 19.91 15.13 -6.95
N ILE A 102 18.64 15.52 -7.14
CA ILE A 102 18.22 16.42 -8.23
C ILE A 102 18.26 17.92 -7.84
N GLY A 103 18.54 18.23 -6.55
CA GLY A 103 18.48 19.60 -6.04
C GLY A 103 17.10 20.24 -6.07
N GLY A 104 16.03 19.41 -6.03
CA GLY A 104 14.64 19.84 -6.11
C GLY A 104 13.74 19.06 -5.16
N THR A 105 12.48 19.47 -5.02
CA THR A 105 11.51 18.77 -4.17
C THR A 105 10.62 17.86 -5.00
N ILE A 106 10.51 16.59 -4.62
CA ILE A 106 9.50 15.68 -5.16
C ILE A 106 8.22 15.88 -4.36
N PHE A 107 7.18 16.34 -5.03
CA PHE A 107 5.87 16.51 -4.45
C PHE A 107 5.08 15.20 -4.46
N PHE A 108 4.06 15.11 -3.61
CA PHE A 108 3.14 13.97 -3.57
C PHE A 108 2.47 13.71 -4.92
N GLY A 109 2.06 14.79 -5.60
CA GLY A 109 1.48 14.73 -6.93
C GLY A 109 2.43 14.14 -7.98
N ASP A 110 3.74 14.45 -7.92
CA ASP A 110 4.76 13.89 -8.82
C ASP A 110 4.87 12.39 -8.66
N TRP A 111 4.99 11.95 -7.41
CA TRP A 111 5.03 10.54 -7.08
C TRP A 111 3.79 9.80 -7.57
N MET A 112 2.61 10.35 -7.28
CA MET A 112 1.33 9.75 -7.67
C MET A 112 1.19 9.66 -9.19
N LEU A 113 1.55 10.69 -9.93
CA LEU A 113 1.50 10.68 -11.40
C LEU A 113 2.46 9.65 -12.01
N ALA A 114 3.63 9.47 -11.44
CA ALA A 114 4.62 8.50 -11.92
C ALA A 114 4.26 7.06 -11.53
N MET A 115 3.91 6.83 -10.27
CA MET A 115 3.84 5.48 -9.71
C MET A 115 2.43 4.88 -9.72
N PHE A 116 1.38 5.68 -9.52
CA PHE A 116 0.01 5.17 -9.46
C PHE A 116 -0.43 4.44 -10.73
N PRO A 117 -0.21 4.96 -11.96
CA PRO A 117 -0.61 4.26 -13.18
C PRO A 117 0.10 2.91 -13.32
N VAL A 118 1.39 2.85 -12.97
CA VAL A 118 2.19 1.62 -13.03
C VAL A 118 1.68 0.60 -12.03
N MET A 119 1.50 0.98 -10.78
CA MET A 119 1.06 0.09 -9.71
C MET A 119 -0.37 -0.39 -9.93
N ALA A 120 -1.28 0.49 -10.33
CA ALA A 120 -2.66 0.13 -10.67
C ALA A 120 -2.71 -0.81 -11.90
N GLY A 121 -1.88 -0.56 -12.90
CA GLY A 121 -1.72 -1.43 -14.06
C GLY A 121 -1.22 -2.82 -13.67
N LEU A 122 -0.19 -2.91 -12.85
CA LEU A 122 0.33 -4.19 -12.34
C LEU A 122 -0.70 -4.94 -11.48
N MET A 123 -1.48 -4.25 -10.66
CA MET A 123 -2.58 -4.86 -9.91
C MET A 123 -3.63 -5.46 -10.85
N LEU A 124 -3.98 -4.74 -11.92
CA LEU A 124 -4.94 -5.22 -12.91
C LEU A 124 -4.38 -6.43 -13.67
N VAL A 125 -3.13 -6.38 -14.09
CA VAL A 125 -2.44 -7.51 -14.75
C VAL A 125 -2.40 -8.71 -13.82
N GLY A 126 -1.99 -8.52 -12.56
CA GLY A 126 -1.97 -9.57 -11.55
C GLY A 126 -3.33 -10.21 -11.32
N TYR A 127 -4.40 -9.39 -11.28
CA TYR A 127 -5.78 -9.86 -11.20
C TYR A 127 -6.17 -10.72 -12.41
N LEU A 128 -5.85 -10.27 -13.63
CA LEU A 128 -6.18 -10.99 -14.85
C LEU A 128 -5.41 -12.31 -14.95
N LEU A 129 -4.12 -12.30 -14.61
CA LEU A 129 -3.29 -13.50 -14.60
C LEU A 129 -3.79 -14.50 -13.54
N ALA A 130 -4.06 -14.05 -12.33
CA ALA A 130 -4.55 -14.92 -11.26
C ALA A 130 -5.87 -15.61 -11.64
N MET A 131 -6.86 -14.84 -12.12
CA MET A 131 -8.19 -15.37 -12.41
C MET A 131 -8.33 -16.12 -13.73
N LYS A 132 -7.56 -15.73 -14.76
CA LYS A 132 -7.77 -16.28 -16.10
C LYS A 132 -6.72 -17.28 -16.53
N VAL A 133 -5.51 -17.17 -15.97
CA VAL A 133 -4.36 -17.98 -16.39
C VAL A 133 -3.99 -19.01 -15.33
N PHE A 134 -3.65 -18.56 -14.11
CA PHE A 134 -3.13 -19.47 -13.09
C PHE A 134 -4.21 -20.26 -12.35
N PHE A 135 -5.32 -19.61 -12.02
CA PHE A 135 -6.40 -20.20 -11.23
C PHE A 135 -7.76 -19.83 -11.83
N PRO A 136 -8.09 -20.34 -13.04
CA PRO A 136 -9.38 -20.07 -13.66
C PRO A 136 -10.51 -20.55 -12.76
N LEU A 137 -11.48 -19.67 -12.49
CA LEU A 137 -12.59 -19.96 -11.60
C LEU A 137 -13.55 -20.94 -12.25
N ALA A 138 -13.86 -22.03 -11.55
CA ALA A 138 -14.93 -22.93 -11.93
C ALA A 138 -16.30 -22.20 -11.92
N PRO A 139 -17.29 -22.64 -12.72
CA PRO A 139 -18.58 -21.97 -12.78
C PRO A 139 -19.24 -21.76 -11.42
N GLU A 140 -19.16 -22.74 -10.54
CA GLU A 140 -19.67 -22.70 -9.16
C GLU A 140 -18.94 -21.70 -8.28
N GLU A 141 -17.65 -21.48 -8.49
CA GLU A 141 -16.84 -20.50 -7.72
C GLU A 141 -17.11 -19.03 -8.10
N ARG A 142 -17.87 -18.80 -9.17
CA ARG A 142 -18.19 -17.44 -9.65
C ARG A 142 -19.25 -16.73 -8.83
N LEU A 143 -20.04 -17.49 -8.07
CA LEU A 143 -21.15 -17.00 -7.26
C LEU A 143 -20.97 -17.43 -5.79
N PRO A 144 -21.58 -16.70 -4.84
CA PRO A 144 -21.61 -17.12 -3.44
C PRO A 144 -22.22 -18.52 -3.29
N GLN A 145 -21.50 -19.40 -2.59
CA GLN A 145 -21.93 -20.79 -2.40
C GLN A 145 -22.72 -21.02 -1.11
N ILE A 146 -22.52 -20.15 -0.10
CA ILE A 146 -23.22 -20.27 1.17
C ILE A 146 -24.52 -19.46 1.12
N PRO A 147 -25.69 -20.13 1.20
CA PRO A 147 -26.97 -19.44 1.34
C PRO A 147 -26.94 -18.54 2.58
N GLY A 148 -27.39 -17.27 2.44
CA GLY A 148 -27.42 -16.33 3.56
C GLY A 148 -26.06 -15.70 3.93
N GLY A 149 -24.95 -16.06 3.28
CA GLY A 149 -23.64 -15.47 3.55
C GLY A 149 -23.60 -13.94 3.36
N MET A 150 -24.23 -13.44 2.30
CA MET A 150 -24.38 -12.00 2.06
C MET A 150 -25.32 -11.33 3.06
N ALA A 151 -26.37 -12.03 3.50
CA ALA A 151 -27.28 -11.53 4.54
C ALA A 151 -26.57 -11.34 5.89
N ARG A 152 -25.61 -12.21 6.22
CA ARG A 152 -24.77 -12.03 7.41
C ARG A 152 -23.90 -10.76 7.33
N LEU A 153 -23.29 -10.50 6.17
CA LEU A 153 -22.53 -9.24 5.96
C LEU A 153 -23.46 -8.03 6.04
N GLN A 154 -24.67 -8.14 5.52
CA GLN A 154 -25.68 -7.09 5.63
C GLN A 154 -26.07 -6.85 7.10
N ALA A 155 -26.26 -7.90 7.89
CA ALA A 155 -26.53 -7.78 9.32
C ALA A 155 -25.36 -7.09 10.06
N GLU A 156 -24.11 -7.46 9.77
CA GLU A 156 -22.92 -6.80 10.32
C GLU A 156 -22.85 -5.31 9.93
N TYR A 157 -23.16 -4.99 8.67
CA TYR A 157 -23.21 -3.61 8.22
C TYR A 157 -24.29 -2.80 8.94
N THR A 158 -25.48 -3.37 9.06
CA THR A 158 -26.60 -2.74 9.76
C THR A 158 -26.32 -2.56 11.26
N ALA A 159 -25.64 -3.54 11.88
CA ALA A 159 -25.22 -3.43 13.29
C ALA A 159 -24.23 -2.29 13.57
N LEU A 160 -23.54 -1.77 12.54
CA LEU A 160 -22.71 -0.56 12.70
C LEU A 160 -23.52 0.71 12.92
N GLY A 161 -24.82 0.70 12.69
CA GLY A 161 -25.72 1.82 12.88
C GLY A 161 -25.40 3.03 11.99
N ARG A 162 -25.77 4.24 12.46
CA ARG A 162 -25.46 5.51 11.78
C ARG A 162 -23.98 5.85 11.91
N LEU A 163 -23.49 6.72 11.01
CA LEU A 163 -22.13 7.26 11.10
C LEU A 163 -21.95 8.01 12.43
N THR A 164 -20.92 7.66 13.15
CA THR A 164 -20.58 8.35 14.41
C THR A 164 -19.90 9.69 14.13
N PRO A 165 -20.01 10.68 15.03
CA PRO A 165 -19.26 11.94 14.89
C PRO A 165 -17.75 11.74 14.76
N LYS A 166 -17.17 10.72 15.41
CA LYS A 166 -15.76 10.36 15.27
C LYS A 166 -15.45 9.89 13.84
N GLU A 167 -16.29 9.03 13.24
CA GLU A 167 -16.10 8.56 11.85
C GLU A 167 -16.19 9.72 10.85
N ILE A 168 -17.13 10.64 11.05
CA ILE A 168 -17.28 11.82 10.16
C ILE A 168 -16.06 12.72 10.26
N ARG A 169 -15.57 13.01 11.48
CA ARG A 169 -14.35 13.81 11.67
C ARG A 169 -13.12 13.12 11.06
N ALA A 170 -12.96 11.80 11.26
CA ALA A 170 -11.90 11.04 10.64
C ALA A 170 -11.95 11.14 9.11
N ALA A 171 -13.12 10.95 8.51
CA ALA A 171 -13.28 11.07 7.07
C ALA A 171 -12.96 12.48 6.58
N LEU A 172 -13.38 13.53 7.30
CA LEU A 172 -13.08 14.91 6.96
C LEU A 172 -11.58 15.21 7.02
N ILE A 173 -10.90 14.82 8.11
CA ILE A 173 -9.45 14.98 8.26
C ILE A 173 -8.73 14.30 7.08
N PHE A 174 -9.10 13.06 6.75
CA PHE A 174 -8.50 12.34 5.63
C PHE A 174 -8.73 13.03 4.29
N VAL A 175 -9.94 13.48 4.00
CA VAL A 175 -10.25 14.19 2.75
C VAL A 175 -9.45 15.49 2.64
N VAL A 176 -9.34 16.25 3.73
CA VAL A 176 -8.55 17.49 3.76
C VAL A 176 -7.05 17.20 3.53
N ILE A 177 -6.49 16.21 4.22
CA ILE A 177 -5.08 15.82 4.03
C ILE A 177 -4.82 15.40 2.57
N LEU A 178 -5.69 14.55 2.00
CA LEU A 178 -5.54 14.14 0.60
C LEU A 178 -5.66 15.31 -0.37
N ALA A 179 -6.60 16.23 -0.12
CA ALA A 179 -6.75 17.42 -0.95
C ALA A 179 -5.49 18.30 -0.89
N LEU A 180 -4.93 18.49 0.31
CA LEU A 180 -3.68 19.23 0.49
C LEU A 180 -2.51 18.54 -0.19
N TRP A 181 -2.39 17.21 -0.12
CA TRP A 181 -1.34 16.49 -0.83
C TRP A 181 -1.53 16.52 -2.36
N ALA A 182 -2.77 16.40 -2.84
CA ALA A 182 -3.05 16.48 -4.28
C ALA A 182 -2.79 17.87 -4.86
N THR A 183 -2.79 18.91 -4.02
CA THR A 183 -2.59 20.32 -4.42
C THR A 183 -1.26 20.89 -3.92
N ASP A 184 -0.33 20.06 -3.46
CA ASP A 184 0.93 20.47 -2.84
C ASP A 184 1.80 21.33 -3.78
N ARG A 185 1.75 21.09 -5.09
CA ARG A 185 2.38 21.94 -6.11
C ARG A 185 1.83 23.37 -6.16
N VAL A 186 0.57 23.57 -5.76
CA VAL A 186 -0.09 24.88 -5.82
C VAL A 186 0.29 25.74 -4.63
N HIS A 187 0.31 25.15 -3.43
CA HIS A 187 0.59 25.89 -2.20
C HIS A 187 2.02 25.70 -1.66
N GLY A 188 2.81 24.77 -2.21
CA GLY A 188 4.22 24.57 -1.85
C GLY A 188 4.47 24.02 -0.43
N VAL A 189 3.41 23.61 0.31
CA VAL A 189 3.56 23.02 1.65
C VAL A 189 4.02 21.58 1.50
N SER A 190 5.09 21.21 2.22
CA SER A 190 5.62 19.85 2.12
C SER A 190 4.62 18.80 2.60
N PRO A 191 4.58 17.61 1.98
CA PRO A 191 3.72 16.51 2.42
C PRO A 191 3.92 16.13 3.88
N THR A 192 5.15 16.23 4.38
CA THR A 192 5.49 15.99 5.80
C THR A 192 4.83 16.97 6.74
N ALA A 193 4.83 18.27 6.40
CA ALA A 193 4.17 19.29 7.21
C ALA A 193 2.65 19.05 7.27
N VAL A 194 2.02 18.72 6.13
CA VAL A 194 0.60 18.38 6.07
C VAL A 194 0.28 17.17 6.94
N ALA A 195 1.09 16.10 6.86
CA ALA A 195 0.92 14.91 7.69
C ALA A 195 1.05 15.22 9.18
N PHE A 196 2.04 16.04 9.56
CA PHE A 196 2.29 16.43 10.95
C PHE A 196 1.12 17.24 11.53
N VAL A 197 0.63 18.24 10.80
CA VAL A 197 -0.56 19.02 11.19
C VAL A 197 -1.78 18.10 11.29
N GLY A 198 -1.98 17.21 10.34
CA GLY A 198 -3.06 16.21 10.36
C GLY A 198 -3.02 15.32 11.60
N ALA A 199 -1.82 14.85 11.99
CA ALA A 199 -1.64 14.07 13.22
C ALA A 199 -1.98 14.87 14.47
N ILE A 200 -1.53 16.14 14.56
CA ILE A 200 -1.88 17.03 15.68
C ILE A 200 -3.40 17.19 15.75
N VAL A 201 -4.07 17.47 14.63
CA VAL A 201 -5.55 17.64 14.60
C VAL A 201 -6.25 16.35 15.02
N ALA A 202 -5.74 15.17 14.60
CA ALA A 202 -6.31 13.89 15.00
C ALA A 202 -6.21 13.61 16.49
N LEU A 203 -5.20 14.18 17.17
CA LEU A 203 -4.90 14.00 18.60
C LEU A 203 -5.44 15.14 19.49
N LEU A 204 -6.08 16.19 18.91
CA LEU A 204 -6.59 17.32 19.71
C LEU A 204 -7.58 16.85 20.78
N PRO A 205 -7.42 17.29 22.04
CA PRO A 205 -8.38 16.99 23.09
C PRO A 205 -9.81 17.44 22.70
N ARG A 206 -10.81 16.60 22.97
CA ARG A 206 -12.24 16.80 22.66
C ARG A 206 -12.63 16.80 21.18
N TRP A 207 -11.75 17.22 20.26
CA TRP A 207 -12.01 17.27 18.82
C TRP A 207 -11.36 16.15 18.05
N GLY A 208 -10.27 15.60 18.56
CA GLY A 208 -9.54 14.52 17.94
C GLY A 208 -10.37 13.25 17.75
N ILE A 209 -9.78 12.34 17.01
CA ILE A 209 -10.38 11.03 16.69
C ILE A 209 -9.74 9.90 17.47
N VAL A 210 -8.53 10.12 18.01
CA VAL A 210 -7.72 9.14 18.75
C VAL A 210 -7.14 9.81 19.98
N GLU A 211 -7.09 9.11 21.11
CA GLU A 211 -6.37 9.55 22.30
C GLU A 211 -4.92 9.15 22.23
N TRP A 212 -4.02 9.97 22.79
CA TRP A 212 -2.58 9.69 22.73
C TRP A 212 -2.21 8.30 23.24
N ASN A 213 -2.87 7.87 24.32
CA ASN A 213 -2.61 6.57 24.93
C ASN A 213 -3.15 5.37 24.12
N GLU A 214 -4.00 5.63 23.13
CA GLU A 214 -4.53 4.61 22.20
C GLU A 214 -3.68 4.48 20.92
N VAL A 215 -2.69 5.36 20.75
CA VAL A 215 -1.82 5.34 19.55
C VAL A 215 -0.71 4.34 19.76
N ASP A 216 -0.70 3.30 18.93
CA ASP A 216 0.40 2.35 18.86
C ASP A 216 1.48 2.90 17.90
N ILE A 217 2.52 3.51 18.49
CA ILE A 217 3.63 4.06 17.71
C ILE A 217 4.70 2.97 17.61
N PRO A 218 5.08 2.54 16.40
CA PRO A 218 6.11 1.51 16.22
C PRO A 218 7.52 2.09 16.42
N TRP A 219 7.87 2.42 17.66
CA TRP A 219 9.15 3.04 18.03
C TRP A 219 10.36 2.27 17.51
N HIS A 220 10.29 0.94 17.49
CA HIS A 220 11.36 0.09 16.96
C HIS A 220 11.63 0.36 15.47
N LEU A 221 10.59 0.57 14.65
CA LEU A 221 10.75 0.92 13.25
C LEU A 221 11.28 2.34 13.07
N MET A 222 10.85 3.27 13.92
CA MET A 222 11.35 4.65 13.88
C MET A 222 12.83 4.71 14.25
N LEU A 223 13.24 4.01 15.31
CA LEU A 223 14.65 3.93 15.72
C LEU A 223 15.51 3.22 14.68
N PHE A 224 15.02 2.10 14.12
CA PHE A 224 15.69 1.41 13.02
C PHE A 224 15.89 2.34 11.81
N SER A 225 14.85 3.05 11.38
CA SER A 225 14.93 4.00 10.28
C SER A 225 15.91 5.14 10.57
N ALA A 226 15.84 5.72 11.76
CA ALA A 226 16.78 6.76 12.18
C ALA A 226 18.24 6.26 12.17
N GLY A 227 18.49 5.03 12.63
CA GLY A 227 19.81 4.40 12.56
C GLY A 227 20.28 4.19 11.12
N ALA A 228 19.41 3.74 10.24
CA ALA A 228 19.72 3.58 8.81
C ALA A 228 20.07 4.92 8.14
N TYR A 229 19.32 5.99 8.47
CA TYR A 229 19.65 7.35 7.99
C TYR A 229 20.98 7.84 8.51
N ALA A 230 21.26 7.67 9.81
CA ALA A 230 22.54 8.08 10.41
C ALA A 230 23.71 7.32 9.79
N LEU A 231 23.55 6.03 9.52
CA LEU A 231 24.55 5.20 8.85
C LEU A 231 24.77 5.67 7.39
N GLY A 232 23.69 5.96 6.65
CA GLY A 232 23.76 6.51 5.30
C GLY A 232 24.50 7.83 5.27
N ALA A 233 24.19 8.76 6.17
CA ALA A 233 24.91 10.03 6.29
C ALA A 233 26.40 9.85 6.66
N GLY A 234 26.72 8.85 7.48
CA GLY A 234 28.11 8.49 7.80
C GLY A 234 28.85 7.94 6.58
N PHE A 235 28.20 7.15 5.74
CA PHE A 235 28.78 6.67 4.50
C PHE A 235 29.01 7.81 3.50
N ASP A 236 28.05 8.71 3.33
CA ASP A 236 28.20 9.89 2.46
C ASP A 236 29.38 10.76 2.89
N ALA A 237 29.61 10.93 4.20
CA ALA A 237 30.73 11.69 4.73
C ALA A 237 32.11 11.06 4.44
N THR A 238 32.15 9.78 4.11
CA THR A 238 33.39 9.04 3.82
C THR A 238 33.60 8.78 2.32
N ASP A 239 32.71 9.23 1.44
CA ASP A 239 32.69 8.93 0.00
C ASP A 239 32.73 7.42 -0.34
N LEU A 240 32.61 6.57 0.66
CA LEU A 240 32.75 5.11 0.52
C LEU A 240 31.78 4.51 -0.50
N PRO A 241 30.48 4.92 -0.51
CA PRO A 241 29.53 4.40 -1.50
C PRO A 241 29.94 4.79 -2.92
N SER A 242 30.37 6.03 -3.12
CA SER A 242 30.80 6.55 -4.43
C SER A 242 32.03 5.80 -4.94
N ILE A 243 33.01 5.55 -4.08
CA ILE A 243 34.20 4.78 -4.39
C ILE A 243 33.84 3.33 -4.78
N ALA A 244 32.98 2.70 -4.00
CA ALA A 244 32.56 1.31 -4.25
C ALA A 244 31.74 1.16 -5.54
N VAL A 245 30.81 2.09 -5.79
CA VAL A 245 29.99 2.10 -7.01
C VAL A 245 30.85 2.37 -8.24
N ASN A 246 31.75 3.37 -8.19
CA ASN A 246 32.63 3.68 -9.30
C ASN A 246 33.60 2.53 -9.61
N ALA A 247 34.21 1.93 -8.59
CA ALA A 247 35.04 0.73 -8.78
C ALA A 247 34.26 -0.43 -9.41
N GLY A 248 33.01 -0.65 -8.98
CA GLY A 248 32.12 -1.66 -9.57
C GLY A 248 31.77 -1.34 -11.03
N PHE A 249 31.47 -0.08 -11.34
CA PHE A 249 31.15 0.36 -12.70
C PHE A 249 32.38 0.26 -13.63
N ASP A 250 33.53 0.66 -13.18
CA ASP A 250 34.78 0.51 -13.94
C ASP A 250 35.08 -0.96 -14.22
N HIS A 251 34.91 -1.82 -13.22
CA HIS A 251 35.13 -3.26 -13.38
C HIS A 251 34.15 -3.92 -14.36
N LEU A 252 32.91 -3.45 -14.41
CA LEU A 252 31.87 -3.93 -15.32
C LEU A 252 31.87 -3.21 -16.67
N GLY A 253 32.75 -2.25 -16.89
CA GLY A 253 32.80 -1.44 -18.12
C GLY A 253 31.56 -0.55 -18.29
N ILE A 254 30.90 -0.15 -17.20
CA ILE A 254 29.71 0.69 -17.19
C ILE A 254 30.16 2.16 -17.21
N GLY A 255 29.79 2.89 -18.25
CA GLY A 255 30.11 4.31 -18.40
C GLY A 255 28.99 5.10 -19.04
N ASN A 256 29.26 6.36 -19.38
CA ASN A 256 28.28 7.29 -19.97
C ASN A 256 27.61 6.79 -21.27
N GLN A 257 28.19 5.78 -21.93
CA GLN A 257 27.66 5.16 -23.14
C GLN A 257 26.75 3.96 -22.84
N THR A 258 26.62 3.57 -21.56
CA THR A 258 25.81 2.42 -21.18
C THR A 258 24.33 2.76 -21.32
N PRO A 259 23.55 1.99 -22.11
CA PRO A 259 22.13 2.27 -22.28
C PRO A 259 21.38 2.21 -20.94
N PHE A 260 20.43 3.12 -20.75
CA PHE A 260 19.63 3.21 -19.52
C PHE A 260 19.00 1.86 -19.10
N TRP A 261 18.52 1.08 -20.04
CA TRP A 261 17.90 -0.21 -19.75
C TRP A 261 18.88 -1.24 -19.14
N VAL A 262 20.18 -1.16 -19.49
CA VAL A 262 21.21 -2.02 -18.89
C VAL A 262 21.42 -1.65 -17.43
N LEU A 263 21.54 -0.36 -17.13
CA LEU A 263 21.62 0.15 -15.76
C LEU A 263 20.38 -0.25 -14.94
N TYR A 264 19.20 -0.11 -15.53
CA TYR A 264 17.94 -0.49 -14.89
C TYR A 264 17.91 -1.99 -14.55
N LEU A 265 18.28 -2.87 -15.48
CA LEU A 265 18.34 -4.31 -15.24
C LEU A 265 19.37 -4.69 -14.19
N LEU A 266 20.53 -4.06 -14.21
CA LEU A 266 21.60 -4.30 -13.24
C LEU A 266 21.16 -3.89 -11.83
N LEU A 267 20.60 -2.69 -11.68
CA LEU A 267 20.07 -2.22 -10.40
C LEU A 267 18.92 -3.13 -9.91
N THR A 268 18.04 -3.55 -10.80
CA THR A 268 16.97 -4.49 -10.46
C THR A 268 17.52 -5.83 -9.98
N ALA A 269 18.56 -6.35 -10.64
CA ALA A 269 19.21 -7.60 -10.22
C ALA A 269 19.89 -7.47 -8.85
N VAL A 270 20.57 -6.34 -8.60
CA VAL A 270 21.18 -6.04 -7.28
C VAL A 270 20.11 -5.94 -6.19
N MET A 271 18.99 -5.27 -6.47
CA MET A 271 17.88 -5.15 -5.51
C MET A 271 17.23 -6.51 -5.22
N LEU A 272 17.00 -7.34 -6.25
CA LEU A 272 16.46 -8.70 -6.08
C LEU A 272 17.42 -9.58 -5.27
N PHE A 273 18.71 -9.51 -5.56
CA PHE A 273 19.72 -10.25 -4.80
C PHE A 273 19.76 -9.80 -3.34
N SER A 274 19.74 -8.49 -3.09
CA SER A 274 19.69 -7.92 -1.74
C SER A 274 18.45 -8.39 -0.98
N ALA A 275 17.28 -8.38 -1.63
CA ALA A 275 16.04 -8.87 -1.01
C ALA A 275 16.13 -10.36 -0.64
N LEU A 276 16.74 -11.19 -1.48
CA LEU A 276 16.91 -12.62 -1.20
C LEU A 276 17.90 -12.93 -0.07
N VAL A 277 18.88 -12.04 0.16
CA VAL A 277 19.93 -12.26 1.17
C VAL A 277 19.56 -11.67 2.53
N PHE A 278 18.81 -10.56 2.55
CA PHE A 278 18.54 -9.78 3.78
C PHE A 278 17.08 -9.88 4.27
N GLU A 279 16.21 -10.64 3.62
CA GLU A 279 14.91 -11.06 4.13
C GLU A 279 15.00 -12.43 4.83
#